data_0dcb841575ea43b51aa3fb0f640e3279
#
_entry.id   0dcb841575ea43b51aa3fb0f640e3279
#
_cell.length_a   1.000
_cell.length_b   1.000
_cell.length_c   1.000
_cell.angle_alpha   90.00
_cell.angle_beta   90.00
_cell.angle_gamma   90.00
#
_symmetry.space_group_name_H-M   'P 1'
#
loop_
_entity.id
_entity.type
_entity.pdbx_description
1 polymer ?
#
loop_
_entity_poly.entity_id
_entity_poly.type
_entity_poly.pdbx_seq_one_letter_code
_entity_poly.pdbx_strand_id
1 'polypeptide(L)' 'MALAYVNGRLIEEADAELSVFDHGLVVGDGVFETVLVQRGRPFALEAHLDRLARSAAGLGIGPVSRRELHGAAAAVV' A
#
# COMPACT_ATOMS: atom_id res chain seq x y z
N MET A 1 -8.41 -9.41 -14.51
CA MET A 1 -7.94 -8.03 -14.63
C MET A 1 -7.62 -7.53 -13.23
N ALA A 2 -6.37 -7.17 -12.99
CA ALA A 2 -5.93 -6.72 -11.67
C ALA A 2 -6.05 -5.20 -11.55
N LEU A 3 -6.39 -4.75 -10.34
CA LEU A 3 -6.49 -3.35 -10.02
C LEU A 3 -5.33 -2.95 -9.11
N ALA A 4 -4.90 -1.70 -9.21
CA ALA A 4 -3.90 -1.10 -8.35
C ALA A 4 -4.43 0.22 -7.79
N TYR A 5 -3.96 0.57 -6.61
CA TYR A 5 -4.26 1.85 -5.99
C TYR A 5 -2.94 2.60 -5.83
N VAL A 6 -2.77 3.66 -6.60
CA VAL A 6 -1.51 4.40 -6.67
C VAL A 6 -1.79 5.88 -6.49
N ASN A 7 -1.15 6.49 -5.49
CA ASN A 7 -1.27 7.92 -5.22
C ASN A 7 -2.72 8.43 -5.14
N GLY A 8 -3.54 7.67 -4.41
CA GLY A 8 -4.94 8.05 -4.20
C GLY A 8 -5.89 7.71 -5.33
N ARG A 9 -5.44 6.95 -6.32
CA ARG A 9 -6.25 6.61 -7.49
C ARG A 9 -6.33 5.11 -7.70
N LEU A 10 -7.53 4.63 -7.97
CA LEU A 10 -7.75 3.24 -8.38
C LEU A 10 -7.61 3.16 -9.90
N ILE A 11 -6.69 2.33 -10.36
CA ILE A 11 -6.38 2.18 -11.78
C ILE A 11 -6.16 0.71 -12.12
N GLU A 12 -6.16 0.39 -13.40
CA GLU A 12 -5.78 -0.96 -13.84
C GLU A 12 -4.27 -1.13 -13.72
N GLU A 13 -3.82 -2.35 -13.42
CA GLU A 13 -2.38 -2.58 -13.20
C GLU A 13 -1.53 -2.18 -14.40
N ALA A 14 -2.06 -2.33 -15.62
CA ALA A 14 -1.33 -1.96 -16.83
C ALA A 14 -1.04 -0.46 -16.91
N ASP A 15 -1.84 0.35 -16.22
CA ASP A 15 -1.69 1.81 -16.22
C ASP A 15 -0.97 2.31 -14.97
N ALA A 16 -0.55 1.41 -14.07
CA ALA A 16 0.15 1.79 -12.86
C ALA A 16 1.56 2.27 -13.19
N GLU A 17 1.91 3.44 -12.68
CA GLU A 17 3.22 4.02 -12.93
C GLU A 17 3.69 4.84 -11.74
N LEU A 18 5.00 4.96 -11.61
CA LEU A 18 5.65 5.79 -10.60
C LEU A 18 6.68 6.68 -11.29
N SER A 19 6.91 7.85 -10.71
CA SER A 19 7.99 8.72 -11.20
C SER A 19 9.34 8.03 -11.02
N VAL A 20 10.21 8.09 -12.03
CA VAL A 20 11.58 7.60 -11.90
C VAL A 20 12.41 8.45 -10.95
N PHE A 21 11.91 9.61 -10.56
CA PHE A 21 12.55 10.51 -9.59
C PHE A 21 11.98 10.34 -8.18
N ASP A 22 11.08 9.38 -7.97
CA ASP A 22 10.55 9.13 -6.65
C ASP A 22 11.68 8.74 -5.68
N HIS A 23 11.72 9.38 -4.51
CA HIS A 23 12.78 9.14 -3.53
C HIS A 23 12.87 7.66 -3.15
N GLY A 24 11.74 7.03 -2.88
CA GLY A 24 11.69 5.62 -2.51
C GLY A 24 12.27 4.71 -3.57
N LEU A 25 12.00 5.03 -4.84
CA LEU A 25 12.53 4.27 -5.96
C LEU A 25 14.04 4.48 -6.12
N VAL A 26 14.49 5.74 -6.06
CA VAL A 26 15.88 6.10 -6.30
C VAL A 26 16.82 5.56 -5.24
N VAL A 27 16.44 5.60 -3.97
CA VAL A 27 17.29 5.19 -2.86
C VAL A 27 16.86 3.88 -2.21
N GLY A 28 15.80 3.26 -2.68
CA GLY A 28 15.31 2.00 -2.13
C GLY A 28 14.64 2.13 -0.77
N ASP A 29 14.17 3.32 -0.39
CA ASP A 29 13.48 3.55 0.87
C ASP A 29 11.99 3.26 0.70
N GLY A 30 11.56 2.14 1.23
CA GLY A 30 10.15 1.78 1.16
C GLY A 30 9.82 0.67 2.14
N VAL A 31 8.55 0.51 2.42
CA VAL A 31 8.05 -0.58 3.26
C VAL A 31 6.88 -1.23 2.55
N PHE A 32 6.65 -2.51 2.87
CA PHE A 32 5.52 -3.21 2.25
C PHE A 32 4.94 -4.24 3.22
N GLU A 33 3.71 -4.66 2.90
CA GLU A 33 3.03 -5.78 3.55
C GLU A 33 2.34 -6.61 2.47
N THR A 34 2.29 -7.91 2.70
CA THR A 34 1.54 -8.83 1.85
C THR A 34 0.43 -9.43 2.69
N VAL A 35 -0.79 -9.32 2.22
CA VAL A 35 -1.98 -9.74 2.95
C VAL A 35 -2.72 -10.81 2.17
N LEU A 36 -2.98 -11.93 2.83
CA LEU A 36 -3.78 -12.99 2.23
C LEU A 36 -5.23 -12.54 2.12
N VAL A 37 -5.82 -12.75 0.94
CA VAL A 37 -7.23 -12.48 0.72
C VAL A 37 -7.96 -13.79 0.49
N GLN A 38 -8.99 -14.04 1.29
CA GLN A 38 -9.84 -15.22 1.17
C GLN A 38 -11.29 -14.80 1.04
N ARG A 39 -11.97 -15.30 0.00
CA ARG A 39 -13.39 -15.00 -0.22
C ARG A 39 -13.68 -13.50 -0.21
N GLY A 40 -12.82 -12.71 -0.82
CA GLY A 40 -12.97 -11.26 -0.91
C GLY A 40 -12.65 -10.52 0.38
N ARG A 41 -12.04 -11.18 1.37
CA ARG A 41 -11.73 -10.56 2.67
C ARG A 41 -10.24 -10.61 2.96
N PRO A 42 -9.60 -9.46 3.24
CA PRO A 42 -8.21 -9.45 3.69
C PRO A 42 -8.09 -10.10 5.06
N PHE A 43 -7.15 -11.01 5.20
CA PHE A 43 -6.91 -11.72 6.45
C PHE A 43 -5.98 -10.90 7.36
N ALA A 44 -6.42 -10.67 8.60
CA ALA A 44 -5.63 -9.97 9.63
C ALA A 44 -5.14 -8.58 9.16
N LEU A 45 -5.97 -7.86 8.42
CA LEU A 45 -5.60 -6.57 7.85
C LEU A 45 -5.11 -5.59 8.91
N GLU A 46 -5.77 -5.50 10.07
CA GLU A 46 -5.38 -4.57 11.13
C GLU A 46 -3.96 -4.84 11.63
N ALA A 47 -3.62 -6.11 11.83
CA ALA A 47 -2.26 -6.47 12.26
C ALA A 47 -1.21 -6.12 11.21
N HIS A 48 -1.53 -6.32 9.93
CA HIS A 48 -0.64 -5.92 8.83
C HIS A 48 -0.45 -4.41 8.77
N LEU A 49 -1.52 -3.64 8.94
CA LEU A 49 -1.44 -2.18 8.93
C LEU A 49 -0.68 -1.65 10.14
N ASP A 50 -0.81 -2.29 11.32
CA ASP A 50 -0.01 -1.94 12.49
C ASP A 50 1.48 -2.14 12.22
N ARG A 51 1.84 -3.24 11.62
CA ARG A 51 3.23 -3.54 11.30
C ARG A 51 3.77 -2.60 10.21
N LEU A 52 2.95 -2.29 9.21
CA LEU A 52 3.32 -1.34 8.16
C LEU A 52 3.62 0.03 8.77
N ALA A 53 2.78 0.48 9.70
CA ALA A 53 2.98 1.77 10.37
C ALA A 53 4.28 1.79 11.17
N ARG A 54 4.62 0.69 11.87
CA ARG A 54 5.88 0.60 12.61
C ARG A 54 7.08 0.62 11.66
N SER A 55 7.00 -0.11 10.56
CA SER A 55 8.08 -0.14 9.56
C SER A 55 8.29 1.24 8.94
N ALA A 56 7.21 1.93 8.60
CA ALA A 56 7.28 3.27 8.04
C ALA A 56 7.91 4.26 9.02
N ALA A 57 7.51 4.20 10.28
CA ALA A 57 8.09 5.06 11.33
C ALA A 57 9.58 4.81 11.48
N GLY A 58 10.03 3.56 11.38
CA GLY A 58 11.44 3.21 11.48
C GLY A 58 12.29 3.79 10.36
N LEU A 59 11.71 4.05 9.18
CA LEU A 59 12.41 4.68 8.06
C LEU A 59 12.16 6.18 7.98
N GLY A 60 11.42 6.76 8.92
CA GLY A 60 11.08 8.17 8.87
C GLY A 60 10.08 8.53 7.79
N ILE A 61 9.35 7.54 7.28
CA ILE A 61 8.25 7.79 6.35
C ILE A 61 7.08 8.35 7.18
N GLY A 62 6.55 9.49 6.76
CA GLY A 62 5.50 10.19 7.48
C GLY A 62 4.26 9.32 7.69
N PRO A 63 3.40 9.70 8.64
CA PRO A 63 2.21 8.91 8.92
C PRO A 63 1.31 8.77 7.69
N VAL A 64 0.87 7.55 7.44
CA VAL A 64 -0.06 7.25 6.35
C VAL A 64 -1.45 7.09 6.95
N SER A 65 -2.44 7.66 6.30
CA SER A 65 -3.83 7.56 6.77
C SER A 65 -4.28 6.10 6.81
N ARG A 66 -4.62 5.62 8.01
CA ARG A 66 -5.17 4.28 8.21
C ARG A 66 -6.47 4.11 7.42
N ARG A 67 -7.28 5.14 7.43
CA ARG A 67 -8.56 5.17 6.72
C ARG A 67 -8.35 5.02 5.21
N GLU A 68 -7.35 5.71 4.66
CA GLU A 68 -7.03 5.61 3.25
C GLU A 68 -6.53 4.20 2.89
N LEU A 69 -5.69 3.61 3.72
CA LEU A 69 -5.20 2.25 3.50
C LEU A 69 -6.33 1.23 3.52
N HIS A 70 -7.27 1.37 4.44
CA HIS A 70 -8.46 0.52 4.47
C HIS A 70 -9.27 0.64 3.20
N GLY A 71 -9.52 1.87 2.76
CA GLY A 71 -10.26 2.13 1.54
C GLY A 71 -9.56 1.57 0.31
N ALA A 72 -8.25 1.74 0.22
CA ALA A 72 -7.45 1.22 -0.88
C ALA A 72 -7.49 -0.31 -0.92
N ALA A 73 -7.33 -0.96 0.22
CA ALA A 73 -7.39 -2.42 0.30
C ALA A 73 -8.76 -2.94 -0.15
N ALA A 74 -9.83 -2.31 0.31
CA ALA A 74 -11.19 -2.69 -0.09
C ALA A 74 -11.41 -2.50 -1.60
N ALA A 75 -10.83 -1.47 -2.18
CA ALA A 75 -11.01 -1.16 -3.59
C ALA A 75 -10.33 -2.15 -4.53
N VAL A 76 -9.18 -2.72 -4.13
CA VAL A 76 -8.41 -3.63 -4.98
C VAL A 76 -8.75 -5.10 -4.77
N VAL A 77 -9.50 -5.43 -3.75
CA VAL A 77 -9.86 -6.83 -3.42
C VAL A 77 -10.98 -7.39 -4.31
#